data_a36f566a9b177d41c4945769bba0cb1d
#
_entry.id   a36f566a9b177d41c4945769bba0cb1d
#
_cell.length_a   1.000
_cell.length_b   1.000
_cell.length_c   1.000
_cell.angle_alpha   90.00
_cell.angle_beta   90.00
_cell.angle_gamma   90.00
#
_symmetry.space_group_name_H-M   'P 1'
#
loop_
_entity.id
_entity.type
_entity.pdbx_description
1 polymer ?
#
loop_
_entity_poly.entity_id
_entity_poly.type
_entity_poly.pdbx_seq_one_letter_code
_entity_poly.pdbx_strand_id
1 'polypeptide(L)'
;MTKVAIWCRHEGDNIIGVGAEIPWCVPSDSKRFRNITKEQTLVVGKKTYESFPNRTLPNRKFLVVTRQTDYEVSDVKNHRVISDIKKLKDYPEDLYISGGAAIYDAFFADSALRPEIVVDCVYHGDLQSGLTGEPVSVDKSVAVMEQKYKPLPFHFELDNVTTTIWLLKGAFVEQSVVKKILQYLETEGK
;
A
#
# COMPACT_ATOMS: atom_id res chain seq x y z
N MET A 1 10.38 11.40 8.94
CA MET A 1 9.06 10.91 8.50
C MET A 1 9.16 10.51 7.03
N THR A 2 8.81 9.28 6.72
CA THR A 2 8.89 8.69 5.37
C THR A 2 7.51 8.18 4.95
N LYS A 3 7.15 8.37 3.69
CA LYS A 3 5.93 7.81 3.12
C LYS A 3 6.30 6.61 2.25
N VAL A 4 5.67 5.48 2.52
CA VAL A 4 5.85 4.21 1.82
C VAL A 4 4.52 3.82 1.17
N ALA A 5 4.48 3.64 -0.13
CA ALA A 5 3.35 2.98 -0.77
C ALA A 5 3.62 1.48 -0.86
N ILE A 6 2.61 0.67 -0.57
CA ILE A 6 2.70 -0.78 -0.68
C ILE A 6 1.44 -1.32 -1.34
N TRP A 7 1.60 -2.09 -2.41
CA TRP A 7 0.51 -2.78 -3.10
C TRP A 7 0.96 -4.13 -3.66
N CYS A 8 0.00 -4.97 -3.99
CA CYS A 8 0.17 -6.07 -4.93
C CYS A 8 -0.79 -5.83 -6.10
N ARG A 9 -0.29 -5.89 -7.33
CA ARG A 9 -1.03 -5.69 -8.55
C ARG A 9 -0.83 -6.87 -9.50
N HIS A 10 -1.83 -7.16 -10.30
CA HIS A 10 -1.71 -8.16 -11.34
C HIS A 10 -0.85 -7.63 -12.51
N GLU A 11 -0.05 -8.53 -13.10
CA GLU A 11 0.79 -8.21 -14.25
C GLU A 11 -0.07 -7.82 -15.46
N GLY A 12 0.35 -6.79 -16.17
CA GLY A 12 -0.24 -6.35 -17.44
C GLY A 12 -1.44 -5.42 -17.35
N ASP A 13 -2.33 -5.57 -16.36
CA ASP A 13 -3.52 -4.73 -16.19
C ASP A 13 -3.55 -3.92 -14.89
N ASN A 14 -2.53 -4.07 -14.03
CA ASN A 14 -2.37 -3.36 -12.77
C ASN A 14 -3.59 -3.44 -11.82
N ILE A 15 -4.44 -4.47 -11.96
CA ILE A 15 -5.58 -4.70 -11.08
C ILE A 15 -5.08 -5.02 -9.67
N ILE A 16 -5.68 -4.40 -8.66
CA ILE A 16 -5.43 -4.64 -7.23
C ILE A 16 -6.66 -5.19 -6.51
N GLY A 17 -7.79 -5.23 -7.17
CA GLY A 17 -9.04 -5.72 -6.62
C GLY A 17 -10.15 -5.83 -7.67
N VAL A 18 -11.17 -6.61 -7.34
CA VAL A 18 -12.45 -6.67 -8.08
C VAL A 18 -13.57 -6.47 -7.06
N GLY A 19 -14.32 -5.39 -7.18
CA GLY A 19 -15.27 -4.99 -6.13
C GLY A 19 -14.58 -4.70 -4.81
N ALA A 20 -14.82 -5.52 -3.78
CA ALA A 20 -14.22 -5.42 -2.46
C ALA A 20 -13.15 -6.50 -2.19
N GLU A 21 -12.86 -7.36 -3.16
CA GLU A 21 -12.03 -8.54 -3.00
C GLU A 21 -10.70 -8.42 -3.74
N ILE A 22 -9.67 -9.06 -3.19
CA ILE A 22 -8.39 -9.25 -3.89
C ILE A 22 -8.56 -10.50 -4.78
N PRO A 23 -8.34 -10.41 -6.11
CA PRO A 23 -8.68 -11.46 -7.04
C PRO A 23 -7.65 -12.59 -7.14
N TRP A 24 -6.89 -12.83 -6.10
CA TRP A 24 -5.98 -13.97 -5.94
C TRP A 24 -5.89 -14.40 -4.48
N CYS A 25 -5.44 -15.63 -4.27
CA CYS A 25 -5.17 -16.17 -2.94
C CYS A 25 -3.69 -16.55 -2.85
N VAL A 26 -2.86 -15.62 -2.38
CA VAL A 26 -1.42 -15.80 -2.18
C VAL A 26 -1.09 -15.50 -0.72
N PRO A 27 -0.99 -16.53 0.14
CA PRO A 27 -0.75 -16.35 1.58
C PRO A 27 0.54 -15.59 1.90
N SER A 28 1.60 -15.77 1.09
CA SER A 28 2.86 -15.03 1.26
C SER A 28 2.68 -13.53 1.04
N ASP A 29 1.87 -13.09 0.09
CA ASP A 29 1.57 -11.68 -0.13
C ASP A 29 0.90 -11.03 1.10
N SER A 30 -0.11 -11.70 1.65
CA SER A 30 -0.76 -11.26 2.88
C SER A 30 0.19 -11.25 4.08
N LYS A 31 1.12 -12.22 4.16
CA LYS A 31 2.14 -12.29 5.21
C LYS A 31 3.16 -11.15 5.05
N ARG A 32 3.60 -10.89 3.82
CA ARG A 32 4.51 -9.79 3.46
C ARG A 32 3.93 -8.44 3.87
N PHE A 33 2.70 -8.15 3.45
CA PHE A 33 1.99 -6.94 3.85
C PHE A 33 1.95 -6.79 5.37
N ARG A 34 1.54 -7.85 6.09
CA ARG A 34 1.47 -7.83 7.55
C ARG A 34 2.81 -7.61 8.23
N ASN A 35 3.89 -8.16 7.70
CA ASN A 35 5.23 -8.02 8.28
C ASN A 35 5.79 -6.62 8.04
N ILE A 36 5.74 -6.13 6.79
CA ILE A 36 6.26 -4.80 6.44
C ILE A 36 5.51 -3.69 7.19
N THR A 37 4.19 -3.85 7.38
CA THR A 37 3.35 -2.82 8.01
C THR A 37 3.22 -2.97 9.53
N LYS A 38 3.84 -3.95 10.15
CA LYS A 38 3.76 -4.17 11.61
C LYS A 38 4.26 -2.95 12.37
N GLU A 39 3.47 -2.50 13.35
CA GLU A 39 3.75 -1.33 14.19
C GLU A 39 3.81 0.00 13.41
N GLN A 40 3.20 0.03 12.22
CA GLN A 40 3.18 1.23 11.38
C GLN A 40 1.81 1.92 11.40
N THR A 41 1.80 3.16 10.88
CA THR A 41 0.58 3.93 10.64
C THR A 41 0.15 3.75 9.19
N LEU A 42 -1.00 3.10 8.96
CA LEU A 42 -1.54 2.83 7.65
C LEU A 42 -2.51 3.93 7.22
N VAL A 43 -2.35 4.39 5.99
CA VAL A 43 -3.30 5.30 5.33
C VAL A 43 -4.13 4.50 4.35
N VAL A 44 -5.43 4.45 4.57
CA VAL A 44 -6.38 3.67 3.76
C VAL A 44 -7.65 4.46 3.48
N GLY A 45 -8.29 4.18 2.35
CA GLY A 45 -9.65 4.66 2.10
C GLY A 45 -10.69 3.87 2.90
N LYS A 46 -11.88 4.46 3.08
CA LYS A 46 -12.99 3.84 3.83
C LYS A 46 -13.28 2.40 3.38
N LYS A 47 -13.45 2.16 2.06
CA LYS A 47 -13.75 0.81 1.54
C LYS A 47 -12.67 -0.22 1.90
N THR A 48 -11.39 0.15 1.77
CA THR A 48 -10.26 -0.71 2.14
C THR A 48 -10.23 -0.96 3.65
N TYR A 49 -10.50 0.07 4.46
CA TYR A 49 -10.61 -0.10 5.91
C TYR A 49 -11.72 -1.09 6.31
N GLU A 50 -12.88 -0.99 5.65
CA GLU A 50 -14.03 -1.87 5.89
C GLU A 50 -13.80 -3.31 5.43
N SER A 51 -12.87 -3.56 4.50
CA SER A 51 -12.51 -4.90 4.03
C SER A 51 -11.61 -5.68 5.01
N PHE A 52 -10.95 -5.00 5.95
CA PHE A 52 -10.17 -5.69 6.97
C PHE A 52 -11.08 -6.41 7.99
N PRO A 53 -10.72 -7.62 8.45
CA PRO A 53 -11.44 -8.32 9.50
C PRO A 53 -11.62 -7.42 10.73
N ASN A 54 -12.86 -7.26 11.18
CA ASN A 54 -13.22 -6.37 12.30
C ASN A 54 -12.71 -4.91 12.13
N ARG A 55 -12.44 -4.47 10.91
CA ARG A 55 -11.87 -3.15 10.59
C ARG A 55 -10.59 -2.85 11.37
N THR A 56 -9.73 -3.84 11.52
CA THR A 56 -8.48 -3.69 12.28
C THR A 56 -7.42 -4.67 11.82
N LEU A 57 -6.18 -4.34 12.11
CA LEU A 57 -5.04 -5.24 12.09
C LEU A 57 -4.26 -5.04 13.39
N PRO A 58 -3.86 -6.11 14.09
CA PRO A 58 -3.15 -6.00 15.37
C PRO A 58 -1.86 -5.18 15.26
N ASN A 59 -1.62 -4.31 16.23
CA ASN A 59 -0.43 -3.47 16.33
C ASN A 59 -0.23 -2.51 15.14
N ARG A 60 -1.33 -1.92 14.61
CA ARG A 60 -1.29 -0.83 13.61
C ARG A 60 -2.18 0.31 14.05
N LYS A 61 -1.79 1.50 13.59
CA LYS A 61 -2.66 2.66 13.58
C LYS A 61 -3.28 2.80 12.19
N PHE A 62 -4.51 3.30 12.12
CA PHE A 62 -5.17 3.59 10.85
C PHE A 62 -5.54 5.07 10.73
N LEU A 63 -5.20 5.64 9.59
CA LEU A 63 -5.71 6.93 9.13
C LEU A 63 -6.67 6.64 7.97
N VAL A 64 -7.95 6.69 8.28
CA VAL A 64 -9.04 6.35 7.34
C VAL A 64 -9.46 7.58 6.58
N VAL A 65 -9.12 7.63 5.30
CA VAL A 65 -9.45 8.76 4.44
C VAL A 65 -10.88 8.62 3.91
N THR A 66 -11.74 9.57 4.29
CA THR A 66 -13.13 9.62 3.83
C THR A 66 -13.68 11.04 3.88
N ARG A 67 -14.59 11.37 2.96
CA ARG A 67 -15.35 12.63 2.96
C ARG A 67 -16.61 12.57 3.84
N GLN A 68 -16.95 11.39 4.34
CA GLN A 68 -18.07 11.20 5.24
C GLN A 68 -17.72 11.76 6.61
N THR A 69 -18.44 12.76 7.07
CA THR A 69 -18.14 13.53 8.30
C THR A 69 -18.52 12.80 9.58
N ASP A 70 -19.46 11.89 9.51
CA ASP A 70 -20.02 11.09 10.61
C ASP A 70 -19.49 9.65 10.62
N TYR A 71 -18.37 9.38 9.92
CA TYR A 71 -17.81 8.05 9.86
C TYR A 71 -17.10 7.69 11.17
N GLU A 72 -17.48 6.54 11.72
CA GLU A 72 -16.90 6.01 12.96
C GLU A 72 -15.90 4.88 12.68
N VAL A 73 -14.74 4.98 13.31
CA VAL A 73 -13.71 3.93 13.29
C VAL A 73 -13.93 2.92 14.41
N SER A 74 -13.46 1.68 14.22
CA SER A 74 -13.67 0.60 15.20
C SER A 74 -12.81 0.73 16.47
N ASP A 75 -11.68 1.43 16.40
CA ASP A 75 -10.76 1.65 17.53
C ASP A 75 -10.33 3.11 17.58
N VAL A 76 -11.05 3.92 18.35
CA VAL A 76 -10.80 5.36 18.51
C VAL A 76 -9.44 5.71 19.15
N LYS A 77 -8.76 4.75 19.77
CA LYS A 77 -7.43 4.96 20.35
C LYS A 77 -6.34 4.93 19.28
N ASN A 78 -6.47 4.02 18.33
CA ASN A 78 -5.44 3.75 17.33
C ASN A 78 -5.87 4.15 15.90
N HIS A 79 -7.15 4.45 15.67
CA HIS A 79 -7.67 4.78 14.35
C HIS A 79 -8.24 6.19 14.33
N ARG A 80 -8.04 6.92 13.23
CA ARG A 80 -8.52 8.30 13.04
C ARG A 80 -9.12 8.47 11.66
N VAL A 81 -10.14 9.30 11.56
CA VAL A 81 -10.71 9.75 10.28
C VAL A 81 -9.94 10.97 9.78
N ILE A 82 -9.60 10.94 8.52
CA ILE A 82 -8.92 12.02 7.79
C ILE A 82 -9.82 12.48 6.66
N SER A 83 -10.35 13.68 6.76
CA SER A 83 -11.22 14.28 5.73
C SER A 83 -10.46 14.94 4.59
N ASP A 84 -9.20 15.33 4.82
CA ASP A 84 -8.32 15.97 3.83
C ASP A 84 -6.91 15.37 3.94
N ILE A 85 -6.47 14.70 2.86
CA ILE A 85 -5.15 14.07 2.78
C ILE A 85 -3.99 15.08 2.89
N LYS A 86 -4.20 16.36 2.55
CA LYS A 86 -3.18 17.40 2.66
C LYS A 86 -2.68 17.59 4.09
N LYS A 87 -3.51 17.25 5.08
CA LYS A 87 -3.12 17.25 6.50
C LYS A 87 -2.04 16.20 6.83
N LEU A 88 -1.80 15.25 5.92
CA LEU A 88 -0.79 14.22 6.08
C LEU A 88 0.59 14.62 5.52
N LYS A 89 0.71 15.81 4.94
CA LYS A 89 1.98 16.30 4.39
C LYS A 89 3.10 16.26 5.42
N ASP A 90 2.85 16.81 6.59
CA ASP A 90 3.83 16.96 7.68
C ASP A 90 3.44 16.09 8.90
N TYR A 91 2.84 14.92 8.62
CA TYR A 91 2.45 13.99 9.67
C TYR A 91 3.70 13.47 10.41
N PRO A 92 3.71 13.43 11.76
CA PRO A 92 4.95 13.21 12.52
C PRO A 92 5.51 11.78 12.49
N GLU A 93 4.74 10.81 12.02
CA GLU A 93 5.13 9.40 11.95
C GLU A 93 5.31 8.95 10.49
N ASP A 94 6.00 7.84 10.28
CA ASP A 94 6.06 7.20 8.96
C ASP A 94 4.69 6.71 8.55
N LEU A 95 4.34 6.95 7.27
CA LEU A 95 3.03 6.61 6.72
C LEU A 95 3.17 5.49 5.69
N TYR A 96 2.35 4.46 5.85
CA TYR A 96 2.25 3.36 4.89
C TYR A 96 0.93 3.47 4.13
N ILE A 97 1.01 3.97 2.90
CA ILE A 97 -0.14 4.14 2.00
C ILE A 97 -0.53 2.75 1.49
N SER A 98 -1.70 2.26 1.90
CA SER A 98 -2.13 0.87 1.76
C SER A 98 -3.48 0.72 1.04
N GLY A 99 -3.85 1.73 0.26
CA GLY A 99 -4.97 1.63 -0.66
C GLY A 99 -6.29 2.24 -0.21
N GLY A 100 -7.30 2.09 -1.04
CA GLY A 100 -7.33 1.55 -2.40
C GLY A 100 -6.85 2.53 -3.45
N ALA A 101 -7.16 2.25 -4.71
CA ALA A 101 -6.63 2.99 -5.86
C ALA A 101 -6.78 4.50 -5.75
N ALA A 102 -7.93 5.01 -5.35
CA ALA A 102 -8.15 6.45 -5.20
C ALA A 102 -7.20 7.11 -4.17
N ILE A 103 -6.76 6.36 -3.15
CA ILE A 103 -5.80 6.84 -2.16
C ILE A 103 -4.39 6.87 -2.76
N TYR A 104 -3.99 5.81 -3.45
CA TYR A 104 -2.72 5.80 -4.18
C TYR A 104 -2.67 6.96 -5.18
N ASP A 105 -3.67 7.10 -6.03
CA ASP A 105 -3.72 8.16 -7.04
C ASP A 105 -3.60 9.56 -6.42
N ALA A 106 -4.28 9.80 -5.32
CA ALA A 106 -4.21 11.09 -4.63
C ALA A 106 -2.81 11.40 -4.09
N PHE A 107 -2.13 10.40 -3.50
CA PHE A 107 -0.77 10.57 -3.01
C PHE A 107 0.26 10.70 -4.12
N PHE A 108 0.12 9.94 -5.21
CA PHE A 108 1.07 10.00 -6.33
C PHE A 108 0.93 11.28 -7.16
N ALA A 109 -0.27 11.83 -7.27
CA ALA A 109 -0.54 13.07 -8.00
C ALA A 109 0.07 14.31 -7.32
N ASP A 110 0.08 14.38 -6.00
CA ASP A 110 0.58 15.52 -5.24
C ASP A 110 2.05 15.33 -4.88
N SER A 111 2.91 16.21 -5.40
CA SER A 111 4.36 16.13 -5.15
C SER A 111 4.76 16.26 -3.68
N ALA A 112 3.96 16.93 -2.86
CA ALA A 112 4.20 17.10 -1.42
C ALA A 112 3.76 15.88 -0.58
N LEU A 113 2.89 15.04 -1.14
CA LEU A 113 2.39 13.82 -0.50
C LEU A 113 3.03 12.55 -1.08
N ARG A 114 3.67 12.67 -2.23
CA ARG A 114 4.21 11.53 -2.97
C ARG A 114 5.12 10.66 -2.11
N PRO A 115 4.90 9.33 -2.07
CA PRO A 115 5.72 8.42 -1.28
C PRO A 115 7.19 8.47 -1.71
N GLU A 116 8.12 8.41 -0.78
CA GLU A 116 9.55 8.31 -1.06
C GLU A 116 9.96 6.89 -1.48
N ILE A 117 9.19 5.88 -1.02
CA ILE A 117 9.43 4.46 -1.26
C ILE A 117 8.15 3.82 -1.80
N VAL A 118 8.30 2.95 -2.80
CA VAL A 118 7.21 2.05 -3.25
C VAL A 118 7.66 0.61 -3.12
N VAL A 119 6.86 -0.20 -2.44
CA VAL A 119 6.97 -1.66 -2.43
C VAL A 119 5.98 -2.19 -3.46
N ASP A 120 6.47 -2.44 -4.65
CA ASP A 120 5.68 -2.90 -5.80
C ASP A 120 5.74 -4.41 -5.89
N CYS A 121 4.65 -5.08 -5.51
CA CYS A 121 4.47 -6.51 -5.70
C CYS A 121 3.66 -6.74 -6.98
N VAL A 122 4.17 -7.57 -7.87
CA VAL A 122 3.53 -7.94 -9.14
C VAL A 122 3.18 -9.42 -9.09
N TYR A 123 1.89 -9.72 -9.16
CA TYR A 123 1.38 -11.09 -9.22
C TYR A 123 1.29 -11.55 -10.68
N HIS A 124 1.86 -12.73 -10.98
CA HIS A 124 1.97 -13.31 -12.33
C HIS A 124 1.01 -14.48 -12.60
N GLY A 125 0.13 -14.78 -11.66
CA GLY A 125 -0.85 -15.86 -11.83
C GLY A 125 -2.18 -15.37 -12.40
N ASP A 126 -3.10 -16.28 -12.61
CA ASP A 126 -4.44 -15.97 -13.11
C ASP A 126 -5.31 -15.31 -12.04
N LEU A 127 -6.16 -14.38 -12.46
CA LEU A 127 -7.18 -13.81 -11.59
C LEU A 127 -8.30 -14.83 -11.34
N GLN A 128 -8.81 -14.85 -10.12
CA GLN A 128 -9.95 -15.70 -9.77
C GLN A 128 -11.19 -15.32 -10.59
N SER A 129 -11.85 -16.32 -11.17
CA SER A 129 -13.10 -16.17 -11.91
C SER A 129 -14.29 -16.08 -10.96
N GLY A 130 -15.39 -15.48 -11.43
CA GLY A 130 -16.65 -15.43 -10.69
C GLY A 130 -16.75 -14.35 -9.61
N LEU A 131 -15.75 -13.48 -9.48
CA LEU A 131 -15.84 -12.32 -8.62
C LEU A 131 -16.83 -11.30 -9.20
N THR A 132 -17.58 -10.65 -8.30
CA THR A 132 -18.58 -9.63 -8.67
C THR A 132 -18.06 -8.22 -8.36
N GLY A 133 -18.26 -7.31 -9.30
CA GLY A 133 -17.87 -5.92 -9.17
C GLY A 133 -16.93 -5.47 -10.28
N GLU A 134 -16.61 -4.18 -10.28
CA GLU A 134 -15.71 -3.60 -11.26
C GLU A 134 -14.25 -3.84 -10.89
N PRO A 135 -13.37 -4.13 -11.87
CA PRO A 135 -11.93 -4.14 -11.65
C PRO A 135 -11.43 -2.79 -11.15
N VAL A 136 -10.52 -2.81 -10.21
CA VAL A 136 -9.89 -1.63 -9.63
C VAL A 136 -8.39 -1.72 -9.91
N SER A 137 -7.86 -0.79 -10.71
CA SER A 137 -6.44 -0.74 -11.08
C SER A 137 -5.71 0.45 -10.45
N VAL A 138 -4.37 0.35 -10.44
CA VAL A 138 -3.45 1.41 -10.01
C VAL A 138 -2.65 2.02 -11.18
N ASP A 139 -3.20 1.99 -12.39
CA ASP A 139 -2.52 2.44 -13.62
C ASP A 139 -1.90 3.82 -13.51
N LYS A 140 -2.63 4.79 -12.97
CA LYS A 140 -2.14 6.17 -12.81
C LYS A 140 -0.95 6.24 -11.86
N SER A 141 -1.04 5.53 -10.75
CA SER A 141 0.03 5.49 -9.74
C SER A 141 1.26 4.76 -10.28
N VAL A 142 1.08 3.66 -11.02
CA VAL A 142 2.17 2.92 -11.70
C VAL A 142 2.85 3.81 -12.74
N ALA A 143 2.10 4.51 -13.57
CA ALA A 143 2.67 5.43 -14.58
C ALA A 143 3.54 6.54 -13.93
N VAL A 144 3.12 7.09 -12.80
CA VAL A 144 3.94 8.06 -12.04
C VAL A 144 5.17 7.38 -11.43
N MET A 145 5.01 6.16 -10.90
CA MET A 145 6.12 5.39 -10.33
C MET A 145 7.21 5.15 -11.39
N GLU A 146 6.87 4.62 -12.53
CA GLU A 146 7.83 4.34 -13.62
C GLU A 146 8.56 5.59 -14.11
N GLN A 147 7.87 6.73 -14.15
CA GLN A 147 8.46 8.00 -14.57
C GLN A 147 9.37 8.62 -13.50
N LYS A 148 8.95 8.61 -12.24
CA LYS A 148 9.54 9.41 -11.16
C LYS A 148 10.47 8.64 -10.23
N TYR A 149 10.45 7.31 -10.27
CA TYR A 149 11.22 6.47 -9.33
C TYR A 149 12.32 5.71 -10.07
N LYS A 150 13.24 5.15 -9.29
CA LYS A 150 14.24 4.17 -9.74
C LYS A 150 14.06 2.89 -8.93
N PRO A 151 14.01 1.71 -9.58
CA PRO A 151 14.00 0.45 -8.87
C PRO A 151 15.38 0.21 -8.24
N LEU A 152 15.41 -0.49 -7.12
CA LEU A 152 16.64 -1.10 -6.62
C LEU A 152 17.08 -2.22 -7.58
N PRO A 153 18.39 -2.53 -7.65
CA PRO A 153 18.93 -3.46 -8.64
C PRO A 153 18.66 -4.96 -8.34
N PHE A 154 17.75 -5.25 -7.45
CA PHE A 154 17.34 -6.59 -7.05
C PHE A 154 15.83 -6.65 -6.79
N HIS A 155 15.28 -7.82 -6.95
CA HIS A 155 13.88 -8.14 -6.67
C HIS A 155 13.78 -9.46 -5.89
N PHE A 156 12.62 -9.69 -5.30
CA PHE A 156 12.34 -10.90 -4.51
C PHE A 156 11.16 -11.63 -5.17
N GLU A 157 11.33 -12.93 -5.36
CA GLU A 157 10.29 -13.79 -5.97
C GLU A 157 9.81 -14.82 -4.97
N LEU A 158 8.51 -14.90 -4.77
CA LEU A 158 7.85 -15.90 -3.93
C LEU A 158 6.39 -16.06 -4.35
N ASP A 159 5.95 -17.32 -4.56
CA ASP A 159 4.56 -17.69 -4.86
C ASP A 159 3.94 -16.90 -6.04
N ASN A 160 4.65 -16.85 -7.17
CA ASN A 160 4.26 -16.07 -8.35
C ASN A 160 4.12 -14.56 -8.11
N VAL A 161 4.78 -14.03 -7.10
CA VAL A 161 4.84 -12.59 -6.84
C VAL A 161 6.29 -12.12 -6.90
N THR A 162 6.56 -11.16 -7.77
CA THR A 162 7.84 -10.43 -7.81
C THR A 162 7.70 -9.14 -7.02
N THR A 163 8.56 -8.90 -6.05
CA THR A 163 8.58 -7.66 -5.26
C THR A 163 9.80 -6.83 -5.58
N THR A 164 9.59 -5.59 -5.97
CA THR A 164 10.62 -4.60 -6.27
C THR A 164 10.42 -3.38 -5.40
N ILE A 165 11.51 -2.84 -4.86
CA ILE A 165 11.49 -1.56 -4.13
C ILE A 165 11.91 -0.45 -5.08
N TRP A 166 11.08 0.59 -5.16
CA TRP A 166 11.33 1.77 -5.96
C TRP A 166 11.57 2.98 -5.06
N LEU A 167 12.55 3.79 -5.39
CA LEU A 167 12.92 4.99 -4.64
C LEU A 167 12.68 6.24 -5.49
N LEU A 168 12.05 7.26 -4.90
CA LEU A 168 11.75 8.53 -5.57
C LEU A 168 13.06 9.24 -5.94
N LYS A 169 13.22 9.58 -7.23
CA LYS A 169 14.40 10.28 -7.75
C LYS A 169 14.53 11.67 -7.12
N GLY A 170 15.71 11.98 -6.60
CA GLY A 170 16.00 13.29 -6.00
C GLY A 170 15.42 13.54 -4.61
N ALA A 171 14.68 12.59 -4.05
CA ALA A 171 14.20 12.67 -2.67
C ALA A 171 15.24 12.15 -1.67
N PHE A 172 15.22 12.71 -0.46
CA PHE A 172 15.89 12.07 0.66
C PHE A 172 15.07 10.85 1.09
N VAL A 173 15.69 9.68 1.08
CA VAL A 173 15.07 8.42 1.49
C VAL A 173 15.73 7.93 2.77
N GLU A 174 14.92 7.72 3.81
CA GLU A 174 15.39 7.23 5.10
C GLU A 174 15.88 5.78 4.98
N GLN A 175 17.18 5.58 5.06
CA GLN A 175 17.81 4.28 4.83
C GLN A 175 17.42 3.21 5.87
N SER A 176 17.08 3.60 7.06
CA SER A 176 16.58 2.68 8.11
C SER A 176 15.26 2.02 7.70
N VAL A 177 14.38 2.78 7.05
CA VAL A 177 13.09 2.25 6.54
C VAL A 177 13.34 1.27 5.40
N VAL A 178 14.21 1.61 4.45
CA VAL A 178 14.58 0.70 3.34
C VAL A 178 15.18 -0.60 3.88
N LYS A 179 16.14 -0.51 4.79
CA LYS A 179 16.78 -1.69 5.40
C LYS A 179 15.76 -2.59 6.12
N LYS A 180 14.81 -2.01 6.84
CA LYS A 180 13.75 -2.76 7.54
C LYS A 180 12.90 -3.55 6.53
N ILE A 181 12.49 -2.92 5.43
CA ILE A 181 11.69 -3.57 4.39
C ILE A 181 12.50 -4.71 3.75
N LEU A 182 13.75 -4.46 3.37
CA LEU A 182 14.63 -5.47 2.78
C LEU A 182 14.82 -6.67 3.69
N GLN A 183 15.05 -6.44 4.98
CA GLN A 183 15.21 -7.50 5.97
C GLN A 183 13.99 -8.45 6.02
N TYR A 184 12.78 -7.91 5.89
CA TYR A 184 11.59 -8.76 5.82
C TYR A 184 11.54 -9.57 4.53
N LEU A 185 11.86 -8.97 3.39
CA LEU A 185 11.85 -9.65 2.10
C LEU A 185 12.90 -10.75 2.02
N GLU A 186 14.10 -10.53 2.55
CA GLU A 186 15.18 -11.52 2.60
C GLU A 186 14.88 -12.73 3.50
N THR A 187 14.00 -12.56 4.48
CA THR A 187 13.65 -13.63 5.44
C THR A 187 12.37 -14.37 5.06
N GLU A 188 11.62 -13.90 4.09
CA GLU A 188 10.34 -14.46 3.69
C GLU A 188 10.42 -15.85 3.07
N GLY A 189 11.49 -16.16 2.37
CA GLY A 189 11.74 -17.43 1.69
C GLY A 189 12.40 -18.50 2.56
N LYS A 190 12.62 -18.20 3.84
CA LYS A 190 13.23 -19.12 4.82
C LYS A 190 12.18 -19.58 5.83
#